data_e19add1905e326a88b8318492147ce24
#
_entry.id   e19add1905e326a88b8318492147ce24
#
_cell.length_a   1.000
_cell.length_b   1.000
_cell.length_c   1.000
_cell.angle_alpha   90.00
_cell.angle_beta   90.00
_cell.angle_gamma   90.00
#
_symmetry.space_group_name_H-M   'P 1'
#
loop_
_entity.id
_entity.type
_entity.pdbx_description
1 polymer ?
#
loop_
_entity_poly.entity_id
_entity_poly.type
_entity_poly.pdbx_seq_one_letter_code
_entity_poly.pdbx_strand_id
1 'polypeptide(L)'
;MNGTIYLCHSSCDLLNAGTLESYLKKVADWLRDNPYDVVSLLIGNGDFIKVKNFTAPIQSSGLIDHIYTPKNHSIALNDWPTLSEIILSGKRAMVFMDYEANHDEVPYILDEFTYIWETPFSPTDRNFPCDIQRPPGLNEADARKRMYIANHNLNLEISIAGANILVPNTVLLNETNAVSGFGSMGAMAGNCTGTSSLPPTRYSIYLHRLEKWNRPPNLLLVDYYNIGNVNGSVFQVAAKLNNVTYNGKCCGRTTSLASESLIARLSGKLEMIYSMIVINILVMTIL
;
A
#
# COMPACT_ATOMS: atom_id res chain seq x y z
N MET A 1 26.18 11.65 10.44
CA MET A 1 25.74 10.44 9.74
C MET A 1 26.03 10.63 8.25
N ASN A 2 26.62 9.65 7.58
CA ASN A 2 27.22 9.82 6.23
C ASN A 2 26.20 9.87 5.06
N GLY A 3 25.07 10.54 5.18
CA GLY A 3 24.10 10.68 4.09
C GLY A 3 23.37 9.39 3.66
N THR A 4 23.56 8.28 4.38
CA THR A 4 22.88 7.01 4.09
C THR A 4 21.45 7.05 4.62
N ILE A 5 20.48 6.73 3.76
CA ILE A 5 19.06 6.62 4.14
C ILE A 5 18.78 5.19 4.58
N TYR A 6 18.14 5.05 5.74
CA TYR A 6 17.70 3.79 6.32
C TYR A 6 16.17 3.71 6.29
N LEU A 7 15.66 2.49 6.17
CA LEU A 7 14.25 2.17 6.31
C LEU A 7 13.97 1.81 7.77
N CYS A 8 13.20 2.64 8.45
CA CYS A 8 12.94 2.50 9.87
C CYS A 8 11.42 2.60 10.14
N HIS A 9 10.97 1.98 11.23
CA HIS A 9 9.61 2.14 11.70
C HIS A 9 9.62 2.84 13.06
N SER A 10 8.93 3.96 13.17
CA SER A 10 8.88 4.88 14.31
C SER A 10 10.24 5.50 14.66
N SER A 11 11.29 4.71 14.82
CA SER A 11 12.69 5.15 14.93
C SER A 11 13.63 4.03 14.50
N CYS A 12 14.82 4.37 14.07
CA CYS A 12 15.84 3.39 13.68
C CYS A 12 16.39 2.56 14.86
N ASP A 13 16.24 3.05 16.08
CA ASP A 13 16.59 2.31 17.28
C ASP A 13 15.59 1.21 17.64
N LEU A 14 14.30 1.44 17.30
CA LEU A 14 13.25 0.48 17.52
C LEU A 14 13.22 -0.59 16.43
N LEU A 15 13.30 -0.17 15.18
CA LEU A 15 13.22 -1.07 14.06
C LEU A 15 13.93 -0.51 12.83
N ASN A 16 15.01 -1.16 12.40
CA ASN A 16 15.80 -0.81 11.23
C ASN A 16 15.84 -1.97 10.25
N ALA A 17 15.26 -1.77 9.07
CA ALA A 17 15.20 -2.76 7.98
C ALA A 17 16.41 -2.72 7.03
N GLY A 18 17.41 -1.92 7.35
CA GLY A 18 18.58 -1.73 6.50
C GLY A 18 18.49 -0.49 5.63
N THR A 19 19.40 -0.36 4.68
CA THR A 19 19.49 0.83 3.83
C THR A 19 18.44 0.82 2.72
N LEU A 20 17.97 2.00 2.33
CA LEU A 20 17.11 2.18 1.17
C LEU A 20 17.75 1.53 -0.08
N GLU A 21 19.04 1.74 -0.31
CA GLU A 21 19.75 1.14 -1.46
C GLU A 21 19.66 -0.39 -1.48
N SER A 22 19.88 -1.04 -0.34
CA SER A 22 19.81 -2.50 -0.26
C SER A 22 18.41 -3.05 -0.55
N TYR A 23 17.38 -2.31 -0.16
CA TYR A 23 16.00 -2.66 -0.48
C TYR A 23 15.69 -2.46 -1.96
N LEU A 24 16.02 -1.29 -2.51
CA LEU A 24 15.78 -0.97 -3.92
C LEU A 24 16.53 -1.92 -4.86
N LYS A 25 17.72 -2.39 -4.44
CA LYS A 25 18.44 -3.42 -5.17
C LYS A 25 17.64 -4.72 -5.27
N LYS A 26 17.01 -5.17 -4.19
CA LYS A 26 16.13 -6.37 -4.23
C LYS A 26 14.95 -6.18 -5.18
N VAL A 27 14.38 -4.97 -5.24
CA VAL A 27 13.30 -4.64 -6.17
C VAL A 27 13.81 -4.68 -7.61
N ALA A 28 14.98 -4.10 -7.89
CA ALA A 28 15.58 -4.12 -9.23
C ALA A 28 15.90 -5.55 -9.69
N ASP A 29 16.49 -6.35 -8.79
CA ASP A 29 16.78 -7.76 -9.05
C ASP A 29 15.49 -8.53 -9.33
N TRP A 30 14.43 -8.32 -8.55
CA TRP A 30 13.13 -8.95 -8.75
C TRP A 30 12.49 -8.56 -10.09
N LEU A 31 12.52 -7.26 -10.45
CA LEU A 31 12.01 -6.80 -11.76
C LEU A 31 12.75 -7.42 -12.92
N ARG A 32 14.04 -7.69 -12.79
CA ARG A 32 14.83 -8.38 -13.81
C ARG A 32 14.39 -9.83 -14.00
N ASP A 33 14.10 -10.51 -12.89
CA ASP A 33 13.68 -11.90 -12.88
C ASP A 33 12.21 -12.08 -13.28
N ASN A 34 11.40 -11.01 -13.17
CA ASN A 34 9.96 -10.99 -13.48
C ASN A 34 9.64 -9.93 -14.56
N PRO A 35 9.92 -10.24 -15.85
CA PRO A 35 9.91 -9.25 -16.93
C PRO A 35 8.53 -8.70 -17.29
N TYR A 36 7.45 -9.29 -16.81
CA TYR A 36 6.07 -8.89 -17.09
C TYR A 36 5.36 -8.25 -15.90
N ASP A 37 6.05 -8.11 -14.78
CA ASP A 37 5.48 -7.51 -13.58
C ASP A 37 5.79 -6.02 -13.49
N VAL A 38 4.87 -5.27 -12.90
CA VAL A 38 4.97 -3.82 -12.64
C VAL A 38 4.92 -3.59 -11.13
N VAL A 39 5.76 -2.71 -10.63
CA VAL A 39 5.84 -2.39 -9.20
C VAL A 39 5.59 -0.90 -8.98
N SER A 40 4.74 -0.58 -8.03
CA SER A 40 4.62 0.77 -7.48
C SER A 40 5.23 0.80 -6.09
N LEU A 41 6.15 1.74 -5.87
CA LEU A 41 6.78 2.00 -4.59
C LEU A 41 6.26 3.32 -4.05
N LEU A 42 5.81 3.33 -2.80
CA LEU A 42 5.48 4.55 -2.07
C LEU A 42 6.49 4.73 -0.94
N ILE A 43 7.26 5.80 -1.01
CA ILE A 43 8.25 6.18 0.00
C ILE A 43 7.57 7.10 1.01
N GLY A 44 7.39 6.62 2.23
CA GLY A 44 6.99 7.44 3.36
C GLY A 44 8.19 8.24 3.87
N ASN A 45 8.21 9.53 3.60
CA ASN A 45 9.30 10.44 3.97
C ASN A 45 8.93 11.33 5.16
N GLY A 46 8.57 10.69 6.29
CA GLY A 46 8.16 11.39 7.52
C GLY A 46 9.26 12.25 8.15
N ASP A 47 10.51 12.05 7.79
CA ASP A 47 11.65 12.87 8.23
C ASP A 47 11.88 14.10 7.34
N PHE A 48 11.08 14.30 6.30
CA PHE A 48 11.16 15.44 5.36
C PHE A 48 12.56 15.60 4.74
N ILE A 49 13.21 14.48 4.40
CA ILE A 49 14.51 14.45 3.74
C ILE A 49 14.34 14.99 2.32
N LYS A 50 15.22 15.89 1.89
CA LYS A 50 15.18 16.46 0.53
C LYS A 50 15.28 15.38 -0.54
N VAL A 51 14.43 15.44 -1.56
CA VAL A 51 14.32 14.43 -2.62
C VAL A 51 15.64 14.09 -3.30
N LYS A 52 16.55 15.04 -3.45
CA LYS A 52 17.91 14.83 -4.00
C LYS A 52 18.71 13.75 -3.27
N ASN A 53 18.48 13.55 -1.98
CA ASN A 53 19.22 12.54 -1.20
C ASN A 53 18.82 11.10 -1.59
N PHE A 54 17.67 10.93 -2.24
CA PHE A 54 17.18 9.62 -2.71
C PHE A 54 17.78 9.23 -4.08
N THR A 55 18.44 10.15 -4.79
CA THR A 55 18.99 9.87 -6.12
C THR A 55 20.11 8.84 -6.10
N ALA A 56 21.06 9.00 -5.18
CA ALA A 56 22.19 8.08 -5.06
C ALA A 56 21.76 6.63 -4.79
N PRO A 57 20.93 6.32 -3.76
CA PRO A 57 20.48 4.95 -3.52
C PRO A 57 19.64 4.37 -4.69
N ILE A 58 18.85 5.19 -5.39
CA ILE A 58 18.10 4.73 -6.57
C ILE A 58 19.04 4.39 -7.72
N GLN A 59 20.07 5.20 -7.97
CA GLN A 59 21.05 4.93 -9.02
C GLN A 59 21.92 3.72 -8.68
N SER A 60 22.49 3.67 -7.47
CA SER A 60 23.39 2.59 -7.03
C SER A 60 22.69 1.24 -6.97
N SER A 61 21.39 1.18 -6.69
CA SER A 61 20.60 -0.04 -6.67
C SER A 61 20.33 -0.62 -8.08
N GLY A 62 20.51 0.17 -9.14
CA GLY A 62 20.12 -0.18 -10.51
C GLY A 62 18.62 -0.03 -10.80
N LEU A 63 17.80 0.40 -9.82
CA LEU A 63 16.37 0.56 -10.03
C LEU A 63 16.06 1.65 -11.07
N ILE A 64 16.92 2.65 -11.22
CA ILE A 64 16.76 3.75 -12.19
C ILE A 64 16.49 3.26 -13.62
N ASP A 65 17.04 2.12 -14.00
CA ASP A 65 16.87 1.55 -15.35
C ASP A 65 15.43 1.09 -15.61
N HIS A 66 14.68 0.83 -14.55
CA HIS A 66 13.30 0.35 -14.57
C HIS A 66 12.26 1.42 -14.24
N ILE A 67 12.65 2.63 -13.83
CA ILE A 67 11.70 3.64 -13.36
C ILE A 67 10.98 4.30 -14.54
N TYR A 68 9.66 4.34 -14.45
CA TYR A 68 8.80 5.14 -15.31
C TYR A 68 8.85 6.61 -14.90
N THR A 69 9.08 7.48 -15.87
CA THR A 69 9.06 8.92 -15.68
C THR A 69 8.03 9.52 -16.63
N PRO A 70 6.95 10.13 -16.13
CA PRO A 70 5.97 10.76 -16.98
C PRO A 70 6.55 11.98 -17.72
N LYS A 71 6.06 12.22 -18.93
CA LYS A 71 6.49 13.36 -19.72
C LYS A 71 6.00 14.70 -19.17
N ASN A 72 4.88 14.69 -18.48
CA ASN A 72 4.24 15.87 -17.89
C ASN A 72 4.17 15.70 -16.37
N HIS A 73 4.30 16.80 -15.64
CA HIS A 73 4.27 16.84 -14.17
C HIS A 73 2.88 16.55 -13.55
N SER A 74 1.84 16.44 -14.35
CA SER A 74 0.50 16.08 -13.91
C SER A 74 -0.17 15.24 -14.98
N ILE A 75 -0.48 14.01 -14.64
CA ILE A 75 -1.21 13.09 -15.50
C ILE A 75 -2.57 12.86 -14.86
N ALA A 76 -3.66 13.09 -15.61
CA ALA A 76 -5.00 12.75 -15.13
C ALA A 76 -5.17 11.22 -15.06
N LEU A 77 -6.15 10.77 -14.27
CA LEU A 77 -6.38 9.34 -14.02
C LEU A 77 -6.46 8.51 -15.33
N ASN A 78 -7.08 9.06 -16.36
CA ASN A 78 -7.29 8.34 -17.63
C ASN A 78 -6.12 8.48 -18.62
N ASP A 79 -5.10 9.26 -18.27
CA ASP A 79 -3.95 9.52 -19.15
C ASP A 79 -2.72 8.69 -18.74
N TRP A 80 -2.86 7.85 -17.73
CA TRP A 80 -1.81 6.89 -17.36
C TRP A 80 -1.63 5.86 -18.47
N PRO A 81 -0.38 5.48 -18.78
CA PRO A 81 -0.15 4.40 -19.73
C PRO A 81 -0.75 3.09 -19.23
N THR A 82 -1.17 2.26 -20.15
CA THR A 82 -1.61 0.90 -19.83
C THR A 82 -0.44 0.06 -19.29
N LEU A 83 -0.74 -1.00 -18.54
CA LEU A 83 0.29 -1.95 -18.09
C LEU A 83 1.09 -2.52 -19.25
N SER A 84 0.44 -2.81 -20.38
CA SER A 84 1.12 -3.30 -21.57
C SER A 84 2.16 -2.31 -22.10
N GLU A 85 1.83 -1.03 -22.14
CA GLU A 85 2.78 0.02 -22.54
C GLU A 85 3.94 0.15 -21.56
N ILE A 86 3.67 0.10 -20.25
CA ILE A 86 4.70 0.12 -19.19
C ILE A 86 5.63 -1.09 -19.32
N ILE A 87 5.06 -2.30 -19.48
CA ILE A 87 5.84 -3.54 -19.64
C ILE A 87 6.70 -3.48 -20.90
N LEU A 88 6.13 -3.08 -22.04
CA LEU A 88 6.85 -2.99 -23.29
C LEU A 88 7.95 -1.92 -23.29
N SER A 89 7.77 -0.84 -22.52
CA SER A 89 8.80 0.20 -22.35
C SER A 89 9.99 -0.27 -21.51
N GLY A 90 9.86 -1.35 -20.75
CA GLY A 90 10.83 -1.79 -19.74
C GLY A 90 10.86 -0.92 -18.48
N LYS A 91 10.06 0.17 -18.42
CA LYS A 91 10.01 1.12 -17.30
C LYS A 91 8.90 0.73 -16.32
N ARG A 92 9.11 -0.36 -15.61
CA ARG A 92 8.11 -1.10 -14.84
C ARG A 92 8.07 -0.78 -13.34
N ALA A 93 8.82 0.22 -12.88
CA ALA A 93 8.78 0.73 -11.52
C ALA A 93 8.21 2.15 -11.51
N MET A 94 7.18 2.40 -10.71
CA MET A 94 6.68 3.74 -10.39
C MET A 94 7.09 4.06 -8.95
N VAL A 95 7.72 5.21 -8.74
CA VAL A 95 8.20 5.60 -7.41
C VAL A 95 7.46 6.86 -7.00
N PHE A 96 6.67 6.75 -5.94
CA PHE A 96 5.95 7.85 -5.31
C PHE A 96 6.60 8.21 -3.98
N MET A 97 6.43 9.44 -3.55
CA MET A 97 6.89 9.93 -2.25
C MET A 97 5.84 10.88 -1.67
N ASP A 98 5.51 10.74 -0.39
CA ASP A 98 4.46 11.51 0.28
C ASP A 98 4.87 12.96 0.62
N TYR A 99 6.12 13.19 1.01
CA TYR A 99 6.62 14.51 1.35
C TYR A 99 7.96 14.82 0.69
N GLU A 100 8.21 16.09 0.38
CA GLU A 100 9.45 16.61 -0.23
C GLU A 100 9.74 16.11 -1.65
N ALA A 101 8.79 15.46 -2.34
CA ALA A 101 8.92 15.19 -3.76
C ALA A 101 8.98 16.52 -4.54
N ASN A 102 9.86 16.60 -5.53
CA ASN A 102 10.02 17.75 -6.39
C ASN A 102 10.41 17.30 -7.79
N HIS A 103 9.48 17.42 -8.73
CA HIS A 103 9.66 17.00 -10.12
C HIS A 103 10.74 17.75 -10.86
N ASP A 104 10.96 19.04 -10.52
CA ASP A 104 11.97 19.85 -11.18
C ASP A 104 13.39 19.43 -10.79
N GLU A 105 13.53 18.81 -9.61
CA GLU A 105 14.80 18.31 -9.10
C GLU A 105 15.03 16.84 -9.45
N VAL A 106 14.00 15.98 -9.26
CA VAL A 106 14.08 14.54 -9.47
C VAL A 106 12.78 14.06 -10.14
N PRO A 107 12.68 14.13 -11.46
CA PRO A 107 11.43 13.92 -12.19
C PRO A 107 10.87 12.49 -12.14
N TYR A 108 11.66 11.53 -11.72
CA TYR A 108 11.28 10.13 -11.61
C TYR A 108 10.82 9.71 -10.20
N ILE A 109 10.82 10.63 -9.23
CA ILE A 109 10.15 10.46 -7.93
C ILE A 109 8.91 11.33 -7.95
N LEU A 110 7.75 10.68 -8.02
CA LEU A 110 6.46 11.32 -8.20
C LEU A 110 5.92 11.81 -6.85
N ASP A 111 5.43 13.06 -6.81
CA ASP A 111 4.69 13.54 -5.64
C ASP A 111 3.40 12.75 -5.48
N GLU A 112 3.27 12.01 -4.38
CA GLU A 112 2.11 11.17 -4.14
C GLU A 112 0.82 11.96 -4.31
N PHE A 113 0.72 13.07 -3.63
CA PHE A 113 -0.53 13.82 -3.55
C PHE A 113 -0.90 14.61 -4.81
N THR A 114 -0.04 14.69 -5.78
CA THR A 114 -0.39 15.14 -7.13
C THR A 114 -1.18 14.08 -7.90
N TYR A 115 -0.88 12.80 -7.70
CA TYR A 115 -1.42 11.69 -8.47
C TYR A 115 -2.38 10.79 -7.70
N ILE A 116 -2.27 10.76 -6.38
CA ILE A 116 -2.96 9.81 -5.50
C ILE A 116 -3.58 10.58 -4.34
N TRP A 117 -4.66 10.09 -3.82
CA TRP A 117 -5.18 10.46 -2.51
C TRP A 117 -5.43 9.19 -1.68
N GLU A 118 -5.58 9.35 -0.38
CA GLU A 118 -5.74 8.23 0.53
C GLU A 118 -7.04 8.31 1.34
N THR A 119 -7.62 7.15 1.60
CA THR A 119 -8.62 6.98 2.67
C THR A 119 -7.95 7.16 4.04
N PRO A 120 -8.70 7.19 5.16
CA PRO A 120 -8.11 7.42 6.48
C PRO A 120 -6.85 6.60 6.74
N PHE A 121 -5.75 7.33 6.99
CA PHE A 121 -4.42 6.77 7.22
C PHE A 121 -4.32 6.14 8.61
N SER A 122 -3.65 4.99 8.72
CA SER A 122 -3.49 4.24 9.97
C SER A 122 -4.81 3.99 10.74
N PRO A 123 -5.84 3.42 10.09
CA PRO A 123 -7.16 3.28 10.68
C PRO A 123 -7.15 2.39 11.92
N THR A 124 -7.91 2.79 12.93
CA THR A 124 -8.21 2.01 14.14
C THR A 124 -9.64 1.51 14.16
N ASP A 125 -10.47 1.96 13.22
CA ASP A 125 -11.88 1.57 13.07
C ASP A 125 -12.05 0.60 11.90
N ARG A 126 -12.70 -0.54 12.16
CA ARG A 126 -13.01 -1.58 11.18
C ARG A 126 -14.06 -1.19 10.13
N ASN A 127 -14.68 -0.03 10.24
CA ASN A 127 -15.61 0.46 9.21
C ASN A 127 -14.90 0.84 7.92
N PHE A 128 -13.62 1.17 7.99
CA PHE A 128 -12.79 1.58 6.85
C PHE A 128 -13.52 2.51 5.86
N PRO A 129 -13.82 3.76 6.27
CA PRO A 129 -14.56 4.68 5.42
C PRO A 129 -13.79 5.02 4.15
N CYS A 130 -14.53 5.26 3.07
CA CYS A 130 -13.96 5.66 1.77
C CYS A 130 -13.79 7.19 1.64
N ASP A 131 -13.60 7.88 2.74
CA ASP A 131 -13.45 9.34 2.78
C ASP A 131 -12.03 9.76 2.41
N ILE A 132 -11.89 10.95 1.81
CA ILE A 132 -10.60 11.55 1.55
C ILE A 132 -10.02 12.02 2.88
N GLN A 133 -8.80 11.58 3.21
CA GLN A 133 -8.07 12.12 4.35
C GLN A 133 -6.75 12.77 3.95
N ARG A 134 -6.00 12.15 3.06
CA ARG A 134 -4.73 12.69 2.59
C ARG A 134 -4.76 12.91 1.08
N PRO A 135 -4.32 14.06 0.57
CA PRO A 135 -3.93 15.24 1.34
C PRO A 135 -5.13 15.93 1.97
N PRO A 136 -4.96 16.63 3.10
CA PRO A 136 -6.04 17.36 3.75
C PRO A 136 -6.56 18.47 2.82
N GLY A 137 -7.89 18.68 2.84
CA GLY A 137 -8.54 19.74 2.06
C GLY A 137 -8.73 19.43 0.56
N LEU A 138 -8.36 18.24 0.09
CA LEU A 138 -8.65 17.84 -1.29
C LEU A 138 -10.16 17.72 -1.51
N ASN A 139 -10.68 18.46 -2.49
CA ASN A 139 -12.10 18.38 -2.84
C ASN A 139 -12.40 17.14 -3.71
N GLU A 140 -13.67 16.73 -3.73
CA GLU A 140 -14.11 15.52 -4.44
C GLU A 140 -13.87 15.60 -5.96
N ALA A 141 -14.06 16.77 -6.57
CA ALA A 141 -13.89 16.94 -8.03
C ALA A 141 -12.45 16.68 -8.46
N ASP A 142 -11.46 17.10 -7.67
CA ASP A 142 -10.06 16.85 -7.93
C ASP A 142 -9.63 15.44 -7.52
N ALA A 143 -10.21 14.88 -6.46
CA ALA A 143 -10.00 13.48 -6.08
C ALA A 143 -10.45 12.50 -7.18
N ARG A 144 -11.52 12.81 -7.92
CA ARG A 144 -11.99 11.98 -9.05
C ARG A 144 -11.01 11.92 -10.22
N LYS A 145 -10.10 12.88 -10.32
CA LYS A 145 -9.05 12.93 -11.35
C LYS A 145 -7.77 12.19 -10.97
N ARG A 146 -7.66 11.69 -9.73
CA ARG A 146 -6.48 11.02 -9.19
C ARG A 146 -6.77 9.55 -8.90
N MET A 147 -5.73 8.75 -8.84
CA MET A 147 -5.78 7.42 -8.24
C MET A 147 -6.09 7.52 -6.75
N TYR A 148 -6.39 6.41 -6.09
CA TYR A 148 -6.47 6.40 -4.63
C TYR A 148 -6.03 5.09 -3.99
N ILE A 149 -5.54 5.23 -2.77
CA ILE A 149 -5.16 4.14 -1.89
C ILE A 149 -6.30 3.91 -0.90
N ALA A 150 -6.76 2.66 -0.82
CA ALA A 150 -7.58 2.19 0.27
C ALA A 150 -6.67 1.70 1.41
N ASN A 151 -6.53 2.51 2.46
CA ASN A 151 -5.79 2.14 3.67
C ASN A 151 -6.61 1.12 4.46
N HIS A 152 -6.19 -0.14 4.41
CA HIS A 152 -6.88 -1.28 5.05
C HIS A 152 -5.99 -2.04 6.04
N ASN A 153 -5.03 -1.36 6.61
CA ASN A 153 -4.10 -1.82 7.63
C ASN A 153 -4.63 -1.44 9.02
N LEU A 154 -5.48 -2.30 9.60
CA LEU A 154 -6.09 -2.03 10.90
C LEU A 154 -5.05 -1.97 12.01
N ASN A 155 -5.07 -0.90 12.81
CA ASN A 155 -4.16 -0.69 13.92
C ASN A 155 -4.87 -0.82 15.28
N LEU A 156 -4.07 -1.18 16.29
CA LEU A 156 -4.39 -1.02 17.70
C LEU A 156 -3.59 0.16 18.25
N GLU A 157 -4.25 1.03 19.00
CA GLU A 157 -3.58 2.07 19.76
C GLU A 157 -3.17 1.53 21.12
N ILE A 158 -1.88 1.57 21.43
CA ILE A 158 -1.30 1.12 22.69
C ILE A 158 -0.65 2.32 23.37
N SER A 159 -1.06 2.60 24.61
CA SER A 159 -0.44 3.64 25.43
C SER A 159 0.70 3.07 26.26
N ILE A 160 1.92 3.52 26.02
CA ILE A 160 3.12 3.11 26.77
C ILE A 160 3.80 4.36 27.31
N ALA A 161 3.93 4.47 28.62
CA ALA A 161 4.60 5.58 29.30
C ALA A 161 4.10 6.97 28.88
N GLY A 162 2.81 7.10 28.55
CA GLY A 162 2.18 8.36 28.14
C GLY A 162 2.31 8.68 26.63
N ALA A 163 2.94 7.82 25.85
CA ALA A 163 2.95 7.91 24.39
C ALA A 163 1.97 6.90 23.79
N ASN A 164 1.16 7.34 22.82
CA ASN A 164 0.29 6.45 22.05
C ASN A 164 1.05 5.95 20.81
N ILE A 165 1.13 4.65 20.69
CA ILE A 165 1.79 3.95 19.58
C ILE A 165 0.74 3.14 18.84
N LEU A 166 0.72 3.26 17.52
CA LEU A 166 -0.10 2.42 16.65
C LEU A 166 0.69 1.18 16.25
N VAL A 167 0.09 0.01 16.44
CA VAL A 167 0.65 -1.27 16.02
C VAL A 167 -0.37 -2.03 15.19
N PRO A 168 0.05 -2.83 14.19
CA PRO A 168 -0.87 -3.63 13.39
C PRO A 168 -1.71 -4.57 14.26
N ASN A 169 -3.01 -4.62 13.99
CA ASN A 169 -3.93 -5.54 14.67
C ASN A 169 -3.82 -6.94 14.07
N THR A 170 -2.80 -7.69 14.51
CA THR A 170 -2.51 -9.03 13.99
C THR A 170 -3.56 -10.07 14.34
N VAL A 171 -4.40 -9.80 15.35
CA VAL A 171 -5.47 -10.72 15.79
C VAL A 171 -6.58 -10.80 14.76
N LEU A 172 -6.89 -9.70 14.08
CA LEU A 172 -8.00 -9.61 13.15
C LEU A 172 -7.60 -9.78 11.68
N LEU A 173 -6.36 -10.16 11.37
CA LEU A 173 -5.87 -10.27 9.98
C LEU A 173 -6.71 -11.19 9.10
N ASN A 174 -7.18 -12.34 9.63
CA ASN A 174 -8.03 -13.25 8.89
C ASN A 174 -9.36 -12.61 8.46
N GLU A 175 -9.85 -11.66 9.24
CA GLU A 175 -11.10 -10.95 8.99
C GLU A 175 -10.87 -9.72 8.14
N THR A 176 -9.85 -8.91 8.44
CA THR A 176 -9.55 -7.68 7.70
C THR A 176 -9.09 -7.99 6.27
N ASN A 177 -8.23 -8.98 6.08
CA ASN A 177 -7.78 -9.40 4.75
C ASN A 177 -8.79 -10.31 4.02
N ALA A 178 -10.00 -10.50 4.56
CA ALA A 178 -10.99 -11.38 3.98
C ALA A 178 -11.61 -10.84 2.69
N VAL A 179 -12.14 -11.75 1.87
CA VAL A 179 -12.87 -11.44 0.63
C VAL A 179 -14.25 -10.85 0.91
N SER A 180 -14.83 -11.13 2.08
CA SER A 180 -16.15 -10.66 2.50
C SER A 180 -16.31 -10.69 4.01
N GLY A 181 -17.31 -10.00 4.52
CA GLY A 181 -17.59 -9.85 5.94
C GLY A 181 -17.37 -8.43 6.44
N PHE A 182 -17.83 -8.14 7.66
CA PHE A 182 -17.67 -6.82 8.27
C PHE A 182 -16.18 -6.49 8.48
N GLY A 183 -15.76 -5.29 8.05
CA GLY A 183 -14.39 -4.86 8.18
C GLY A 183 -13.39 -5.61 7.29
N SER A 184 -13.88 -6.33 6.27
CA SER A 184 -13.01 -7.02 5.31
C SER A 184 -12.57 -6.10 4.17
N MET A 185 -11.42 -6.42 3.55
CA MET A 185 -10.95 -5.77 2.34
C MET A 185 -12.00 -5.83 1.22
N GLY A 186 -12.68 -6.97 1.06
CA GLY A 186 -13.71 -7.10 0.04
C GLY A 186 -14.94 -6.23 0.31
N ALA A 187 -15.32 -6.02 1.58
CA ALA A 187 -16.39 -5.11 1.94
C ALA A 187 -16.00 -3.65 1.69
N MET A 188 -14.80 -3.22 2.12
CA MET A 188 -14.30 -1.89 1.85
C MET A 188 -14.23 -1.60 0.35
N ALA A 189 -13.64 -2.49 -0.43
CA ALA A 189 -13.55 -2.34 -1.88
C ALA A 189 -14.92 -2.21 -2.54
N GLY A 190 -15.91 -3.02 -2.10
CA GLY A 190 -17.30 -2.93 -2.55
C GLY A 190 -17.97 -1.61 -2.18
N ASN A 191 -17.79 -1.13 -0.96
CA ASN A 191 -18.33 0.14 -0.48
C ASN A 191 -17.74 1.32 -1.25
N CYS A 192 -16.42 1.34 -1.46
CA CYS A 192 -15.75 2.41 -2.19
C CYS A 192 -16.15 2.42 -3.67
N THR A 193 -16.44 1.26 -4.25
CA THR A 193 -16.90 1.13 -5.64
C THR A 193 -18.39 1.46 -5.81
N GLY A 194 -19.19 1.39 -4.74
CA GLY A 194 -20.65 1.49 -4.82
C GLY A 194 -21.34 0.18 -5.23
N THR A 195 -20.67 -0.96 -5.11
CA THR A 195 -21.19 -2.29 -5.49
C THR A 195 -21.56 -3.16 -4.29
N SER A 196 -21.62 -2.60 -3.08
CA SER A 196 -21.90 -3.39 -1.88
C SER A 196 -23.35 -3.91 -1.89
N SER A 197 -23.47 -5.24 -1.79
CA SER A 197 -24.75 -5.95 -1.73
C SER A 197 -25.34 -6.08 -0.31
N LEU A 198 -24.95 -5.20 0.62
CA LEU A 198 -25.52 -5.22 1.96
C LEU A 198 -26.96 -4.71 1.91
N PRO A 199 -27.94 -5.45 2.51
CA PRO A 199 -29.31 -5.00 2.54
C PRO A 199 -29.42 -3.65 3.27
N PRO A 200 -30.31 -2.73 2.81
CA PRO A 200 -30.44 -1.43 3.42
C PRO A 200 -31.04 -1.55 4.81
N THR A 201 -30.20 -1.52 5.84
CA THR A 201 -30.64 -1.26 7.21
C THR A 201 -30.85 0.25 7.37
N ARG A 202 -31.71 0.69 8.32
CA ARG A 202 -31.92 2.14 8.59
C ARG A 202 -30.61 2.90 8.85
N TYR A 203 -29.58 2.23 9.26
CA TYR A 203 -28.20 2.76 9.41
C TYR A 203 -27.49 2.86 8.07
N SER A 204 -27.77 1.96 7.12
CA SER A 204 -27.25 1.91 5.76
C SER A 204 -27.73 3.08 4.89
N ILE A 205 -28.90 3.67 5.16
CA ILE A 205 -29.42 4.83 4.39
C ILE A 205 -28.52 6.06 4.60
N TYR A 206 -27.89 6.21 5.75
CA TYR A 206 -26.87 7.23 5.98
C TYR A 206 -25.53 6.86 5.33
N LEU A 207 -25.20 5.56 5.22
CA LEU A 207 -24.00 5.06 4.56
C LEU A 207 -24.15 4.97 3.02
N HIS A 208 -25.36 4.82 2.49
CA HIS A 208 -25.63 4.87 1.03
C HIS A 208 -25.36 6.25 0.38
N ARG A 209 -25.15 7.28 1.18
CA ARG A 209 -24.59 8.54 0.68
C ARG A 209 -23.10 8.43 0.34
N LEU A 210 -22.51 7.25 0.52
CA LEU A 210 -21.09 6.96 0.40
C LEU A 210 -20.73 6.10 -0.82
N GLU A 211 -21.60 5.98 -1.80
CA GLU A 211 -21.28 5.45 -3.14
C GLU A 211 -20.38 6.45 -3.88
N LYS A 212 -19.23 6.78 -3.24
CA LYS A 212 -18.54 8.00 -3.57
C LYS A 212 -17.80 7.97 -4.88
N TRP A 213 -17.15 6.84 -5.19
CA TRP A 213 -16.15 6.92 -6.24
C TRP A 213 -16.60 6.31 -7.55
N ASN A 214 -17.54 5.38 -7.51
CA ASN A 214 -18.06 4.64 -8.67
C ASN A 214 -16.94 3.93 -9.46
N ARG A 215 -15.86 3.61 -8.77
CA ARG A 215 -14.68 2.90 -9.25
C ARG A 215 -13.95 2.25 -8.08
N PRO A 216 -13.25 1.11 -8.31
CA PRO A 216 -12.45 0.48 -7.27
C PRO A 216 -11.25 1.34 -6.86
N PRO A 217 -10.66 1.07 -5.67
CA PRO A 217 -9.33 1.56 -5.33
C PRO A 217 -8.31 1.13 -6.39
N ASN A 218 -7.36 2.03 -6.69
CA ASN A 218 -6.23 1.68 -7.55
C ASN A 218 -5.18 0.88 -6.77
N LEU A 219 -5.08 1.12 -5.47
CA LEU A 219 -4.09 0.54 -4.58
C LEU A 219 -4.78 0.08 -3.30
N LEU A 220 -4.47 -1.15 -2.86
CA LEU A 220 -4.96 -1.74 -1.63
C LEU A 220 -3.79 -1.85 -0.66
N LEU A 221 -3.78 -1.02 0.40
CA LEU A 221 -2.76 -1.09 1.44
C LEU A 221 -3.23 -2.02 2.55
N VAL A 222 -2.51 -3.11 2.78
CA VAL A 222 -2.84 -4.12 3.80
C VAL A 222 -1.61 -4.55 4.56
N ASP A 223 -1.81 -4.98 5.80
CA ASP A 223 -0.79 -5.67 6.57
C ASP A 223 -0.86 -7.18 6.28
N TYR A 224 0.31 -7.85 6.26
CA TYR A 224 0.39 -9.32 6.15
C TYR A 224 -0.46 -9.89 5.01
N TYR A 225 -0.25 -9.41 3.81
CA TYR A 225 -0.98 -9.78 2.59
C TYR A 225 -1.14 -11.30 2.37
N ASN A 226 -0.24 -12.11 2.94
CA ASN A 226 -0.23 -13.57 2.86
C ASN A 226 -1.19 -14.24 3.86
N ILE A 227 -1.80 -13.49 4.78
CA ILE A 227 -2.77 -13.97 5.75
C ILE A 227 -4.18 -13.59 5.31
N GLY A 228 -5.15 -14.48 5.51
CA GLY A 228 -6.56 -14.26 5.21
C GLY A 228 -7.39 -15.51 5.39
N ASN A 229 -8.70 -15.41 5.20
CA ASN A 229 -9.65 -16.50 5.51
C ASN A 229 -9.92 -17.46 4.33
N VAL A 230 -9.46 -17.15 3.13
CA VAL A 230 -9.62 -17.99 1.93
C VAL A 230 -8.37 -17.92 1.07
N ASN A 231 -8.24 -18.85 0.15
CA ASN A 231 -7.15 -18.86 -0.82
C ASN A 231 -7.12 -17.55 -1.61
N GLY A 232 -5.97 -16.88 -1.58
CA GLY A 232 -5.76 -15.63 -2.28
C GLY A 232 -6.13 -14.39 -1.49
N SER A 233 -7.09 -14.44 -0.56
CA SER A 233 -7.47 -13.34 0.32
C SER A 233 -7.49 -11.97 -0.39
N VAL A 234 -6.57 -11.06 -0.11
CA VAL A 234 -6.48 -9.73 -0.75
C VAL A 234 -6.26 -9.82 -2.27
N PHE A 235 -5.53 -10.82 -2.75
CA PHE A 235 -5.35 -11.04 -4.20
C PHE A 235 -6.64 -11.53 -4.89
N GLN A 236 -7.46 -12.30 -4.18
CA GLN A 236 -8.79 -12.66 -4.68
C GLN A 236 -9.68 -11.42 -4.79
N VAL A 237 -9.61 -10.48 -3.83
CA VAL A 237 -10.33 -9.19 -3.91
C VAL A 237 -9.86 -8.40 -5.12
N ALA A 238 -8.55 -8.24 -5.30
CA ALA A 238 -7.97 -7.52 -6.43
C ALA A 238 -8.36 -8.15 -7.77
N ALA A 239 -8.29 -9.47 -7.89
CA ALA A 239 -8.72 -10.19 -9.09
C ALA A 239 -10.21 -9.93 -9.42
N LYS A 240 -11.08 -9.96 -8.39
CA LYS A 240 -12.49 -9.65 -8.55
C LYS A 240 -12.73 -8.22 -9.03
N LEU A 241 -12.00 -7.24 -8.48
CA LEU A 241 -12.10 -5.84 -8.90
C LEU A 241 -11.68 -5.63 -10.36
N ASN A 242 -10.76 -6.45 -10.85
CA ASN A 242 -10.29 -6.43 -12.23
C ASN A 242 -11.06 -7.38 -13.17
N ASN A 243 -12.12 -8.03 -12.67
CA ASN A 243 -12.90 -9.00 -13.42
C ASN A 243 -12.06 -10.13 -14.03
N VAL A 244 -11.02 -10.58 -13.30
CA VAL A 244 -10.18 -11.72 -13.69
C VAL A 244 -10.29 -12.84 -12.66
N THR A 245 -9.98 -14.06 -13.09
CA THR A 245 -10.02 -15.22 -12.20
C THR A 245 -8.69 -15.34 -11.46
N TYR A 246 -8.76 -15.36 -10.13
CA TYR A 246 -7.60 -15.69 -9.31
C TYR A 246 -7.29 -17.20 -9.39
N ASN A 247 -6.07 -17.56 -9.70
CA ASN A 247 -5.67 -18.95 -9.92
C ASN A 247 -5.10 -19.66 -8.67
N GLY A 248 -5.16 -19.02 -7.50
CA GLY A 248 -4.87 -19.63 -6.21
C GLY A 248 -3.40 -19.94 -5.92
N LYS A 249 -2.45 -19.35 -6.62
CA LYS A 249 -1.02 -19.66 -6.43
C LYS A 249 -0.40 -19.04 -5.18
N CYS A 250 -0.99 -18.02 -4.60
CA CYS A 250 -0.45 -17.29 -3.44
C CYS A 250 -1.51 -17.08 -2.38
N CYS A 251 -1.08 -17.07 -1.15
CA CYS A 251 -1.67 -16.32 -0.04
C CYS A 251 -3.01 -16.86 0.50
N GLY A 252 -3.59 -16.18 1.52
CA GLY A 252 -4.83 -16.60 2.17
C GLY A 252 -4.62 -17.69 3.21
N ARG A 253 -3.48 -17.70 3.91
CA ARG A 253 -3.24 -18.62 5.01
C ARG A 253 -3.98 -18.13 6.26
N THR A 254 -4.67 -19.04 6.94
CA THR A 254 -5.25 -18.75 8.26
C THR A 254 -4.17 -18.79 9.32
N THR A 255 -4.18 -17.84 10.25
CA THR A 255 -3.37 -17.95 11.46
C THR A 255 -4.02 -19.00 12.37
N SER A 256 -3.39 -20.16 12.54
CA SER A 256 -3.79 -21.08 13.61
C SER A 256 -3.16 -20.59 14.91
N LEU A 257 -3.97 -20.10 15.83
CA LEU A 257 -3.53 -19.72 17.18
C LEU A 257 -3.06 -20.91 18.03
N ALA A 258 -3.04 -22.13 17.51
CA ALA A 258 -3.04 -23.35 18.32
C ALA A 258 -1.76 -24.17 18.33
N SER A 259 -0.62 -23.80 17.75
CA SER A 259 0.61 -24.61 17.93
C SER A 259 1.93 -23.98 17.53
N GLU A 260 2.22 -22.78 17.98
CA GLU A 260 3.62 -22.34 17.92
C GLU A 260 4.25 -22.43 19.30
N SER A 261 5.29 -23.29 19.43
CA SER A 261 6.12 -23.34 20.62
C SER A 261 6.78 -21.96 20.85
N LEU A 262 7.07 -21.61 22.09
CA LEU A 262 7.63 -20.30 22.47
C LEU A 262 8.92 -19.96 21.67
N ILE A 263 9.66 -20.97 21.22
CA ILE A 263 10.90 -20.86 20.43
C ILE A 263 10.59 -20.49 18.97
N ALA A 264 9.54 -21.05 18.38
CA ALA A 264 9.07 -20.68 17.04
C ALA A 264 8.48 -19.26 17.04
N ARG A 265 7.88 -18.82 18.14
CA ARG A 265 7.43 -17.42 18.31
C ARG A 265 8.57 -16.40 18.35
N LEU A 266 9.75 -16.76 18.82
CA LEU A 266 10.91 -15.85 18.84
C LEU A 266 11.61 -15.77 17.48
N SER A 267 11.72 -16.87 16.74
CA SER A 267 12.25 -16.85 15.36
C SER A 267 11.25 -16.27 14.35
N GLY A 268 9.97 -16.60 14.47
CA GLY A 268 8.89 -16.03 13.67
C GLY A 268 8.66 -14.54 13.93
N LYS A 269 8.95 -14.04 15.14
CA LYS A 269 8.93 -12.59 15.43
C LYS A 269 9.99 -11.82 14.64
N LEU A 270 11.18 -12.39 14.42
CA LEU A 270 12.19 -11.74 13.59
C LEU A 270 11.76 -11.67 12.12
N GLU A 271 11.20 -12.75 11.57
CA GLU A 271 10.66 -12.75 10.21
C GLU A 271 9.39 -11.89 10.07
N MET A 272 8.52 -11.86 11.09
CA MET A 272 7.36 -10.97 11.11
C MET A 272 7.75 -9.49 11.18
N ILE A 273 8.80 -9.15 11.92
CA ILE A 273 9.35 -7.81 12.01
C ILE A 273 9.90 -7.39 10.63
N TYR A 274 10.60 -8.27 9.92
CA TYR A 274 11.05 -8.03 8.55
C TYR A 274 9.88 -7.86 7.57
N SER A 275 8.80 -8.60 7.73
CA SER A 275 7.59 -8.47 6.92
C SER A 275 6.87 -7.14 7.17
N MET A 276 6.79 -6.66 8.42
CA MET A 276 6.16 -5.38 8.77
C MET A 276 6.82 -4.18 8.07
N ILE A 277 8.14 -4.21 7.88
CA ILE A 277 8.87 -3.08 7.34
C ILE A 277 8.77 -3.01 5.81
N VAL A 278 8.74 -4.17 5.16
CA VAL A 278 8.63 -4.27 3.70
C VAL A 278 7.24 -3.82 3.23
N ILE A 279 6.20 -4.00 4.05
CA ILE A 279 4.80 -3.71 3.67
C ILE A 279 4.49 -2.20 3.65
N ASN A 280 5.15 -1.38 4.46
CA ASN A 280 4.93 0.07 4.43
C ASN A 280 5.54 0.76 3.20
N ILE A 281 6.25 0.04 2.33
CA ILE A 281 6.92 0.60 1.15
C ILE A 281 6.43 -0.09 -0.15
N LEU A 282 5.82 -1.26 -0.06
CA LEU A 282 5.38 -2.01 -1.23
C LEU A 282 3.85 -1.95 -1.36
N VAL A 283 3.37 -0.97 -2.08
CA VAL A 283 2.00 -0.99 -2.60
C VAL A 283 2.03 -1.80 -3.89
N MET A 284 1.61 -3.06 -3.84
CA MET A 284 1.43 -3.85 -5.06
C MET A 284 0.26 -3.29 -5.85
N THR A 285 0.53 -2.72 -7.00
CA THR A 285 -0.48 -2.43 -8.01
C THR A 285 -0.91 -3.76 -8.60
N ILE A 286 -2.09 -4.21 -8.24
CA ILE A 286 -2.77 -5.31 -8.94
C ILE A 286 -3.81 -4.62 -9.81
N LEU A 287 -3.44 -4.34 -11.03
CA LEU A 287 -4.34 -3.91 -12.10
C LEU A 287 -4.76 -5.11 -12.93
#